data_82f483d5f464db72c8daab0ab1d060d4
#
_entry.id   82f483d5f464db72c8daab0ab1d060d4
#
_cell.length_a   1.000
_cell.length_b   1.000
_cell.length_c   1.000
_cell.angle_alpha   90.00
_cell.angle_beta   90.00
_cell.angle_gamma   90.00
#
_symmetry.space_group_name_H-M   'P 1'
#
loop_
_entity.id
_entity.type
_entity.pdbx_description
1 polymer ?
#
loop_
_entity_poly.entity_id
_entity_poly.type
_entity_poly.pdbx_seq_one_letter_code
_entity_poly.pdbx_strand_id
1 'polypeptide(L)'
;MPHLTTDDGVKLYYEDSGTGIPIVFVHEFAGDHRAWEPQVRYFSRRYRCITYDARGYPPSEVPADGERYSQNRARDDIRAVLDALSVETAHIVGLSMGGFATLHFGFTYPRRARSLVIAGAGYGAAPDKRAQFAEEAEAAASKFEAGMAKAAADYALGPTRVQFQTKDPRGWKEFADQLTEHSVAGSAHTLRGVQKRRPSLFDLTEKMTTITAPTLIMTGDEDWPCLEPALLMKRRIATAALVVMPNAGHAINLEEPAAFNQHLADFFHAVDVGAWRNRDPRAMKDTILGR
;
A
#
# COMPACT_ATOMS: atom_id res chain seq x y z
N MET A 1 18.34 -15.36 -6.79
CA MET A 1 17.10 -14.61 -6.52
C MET A 1 16.94 -13.58 -7.61
N PRO A 2 15.76 -13.45 -8.25
CA PRO A 2 15.57 -12.52 -9.35
C PRO A 2 15.58 -11.07 -8.87
N HIS A 3 16.30 -10.22 -9.62
CA HIS A 3 16.33 -8.78 -9.38
C HIS A 3 16.06 -8.05 -10.70
N LEU A 4 15.41 -6.91 -10.60
CA LEU A 4 15.30 -5.94 -11.67
C LEU A 4 16.08 -4.67 -11.30
N THR A 5 16.38 -3.85 -12.30
CA THR A 5 17.08 -2.57 -12.09
C THR A 5 16.14 -1.43 -12.46
N THR A 6 15.97 -0.48 -11.54
CA THR A 6 15.16 0.72 -11.75
C THR A 6 15.88 1.73 -12.70
N ASP A 7 15.15 2.74 -13.16
CA ASP A 7 15.69 3.81 -14.02
C ASP A 7 16.80 4.63 -13.35
N ASP A 8 16.84 4.65 -12.02
CA ASP A 8 17.92 5.28 -11.26
C ASP A 8 18.98 4.29 -10.75
N GLY A 9 18.96 3.04 -11.26
CA GLY A 9 20.00 2.04 -11.05
C GLY A 9 19.91 1.23 -9.76
N VAL A 10 18.80 1.32 -9.00
CA VAL A 10 18.59 0.51 -7.78
C VAL A 10 18.12 -0.89 -8.16
N LYS A 11 18.64 -1.91 -7.52
CA LYS A 11 18.23 -3.29 -7.71
C LYS A 11 17.09 -3.64 -6.76
N LEU A 12 15.95 -4.04 -7.30
CA LEU A 12 14.80 -4.51 -6.54
C LEU A 12 14.65 -6.02 -6.69
N TYR A 13 14.51 -6.70 -5.57
CA TYR A 13 14.11 -8.10 -5.54
C TYR A 13 12.63 -8.23 -5.86
N TYR A 14 12.26 -9.26 -6.61
CA TYR A 14 10.85 -9.56 -6.90
C TYR A 14 10.60 -11.07 -6.93
N GLU A 15 9.34 -11.44 -6.76
CA GLU A 15 8.83 -12.78 -7.02
C GLU A 15 7.68 -12.71 -8.03
N ASP A 16 7.57 -13.76 -8.86
CA ASP A 16 6.60 -13.85 -9.94
C ASP A 16 5.98 -15.25 -9.94
N SER A 17 4.69 -15.32 -9.69
CA SER A 17 3.97 -16.59 -9.49
C SER A 17 2.65 -16.60 -10.24
N GLY A 18 2.34 -17.75 -10.89
CA GLY A 18 1.13 -17.91 -11.68
C GLY A 18 1.24 -17.33 -13.09
N THR A 19 0.11 -17.24 -13.78
CA THR A 19 0.02 -16.76 -15.16
C THR A 19 -1.29 -15.99 -15.38
N GLY A 20 -1.38 -15.23 -16.47
CA GLY A 20 -2.59 -14.48 -16.82
C GLY A 20 -2.47 -12.98 -16.57
N ILE A 21 -3.57 -12.33 -16.17
CA ILE A 21 -3.60 -10.88 -15.92
C ILE A 21 -2.70 -10.56 -14.72
N PRO A 22 -1.78 -9.58 -14.85
CA PRO A 22 -0.85 -9.28 -13.76
C PRO A 22 -1.50 -8.54 -12.59
N ILE A 23 -1.10 -8.93 -11.37
CA ILE A 23 -1.33 -8.19 -10.12
C ILE A 23 0.04 -7.86 -9.54
N VAL A 24 0.29 -6.59 -9.23
CA VAL A 24 1.49 -6.15 -8.50
C VAL A 24 1.09 -5.79 -7.08
N PHE A 25 1.71 -6.44 -6.11
CA PHE A 25 1.51 -6.20 -4.69
C PHE A 25 2.62 -5.33 -4.12
N VAL A 26 2.24 -4.24 -3.44
CA VAL A 26 3.13 -3.20 -2.90
C VAL A 26 3.00 -3.16 -1.38
N HIS A 27 4.05 -3.58 -0.69
CA HIS A 27 4.03 -3.79 0.75
C HIS A 27 4.00 -2.50 1.58
N GLU A 28 3.61 -2.63 2.85
CA GLU A 28 3.68 -1.57 3.85
C GLU A 28 5.11 -1.37 4.40
N PHE A 29 5.28 -0.33 5.23
CA PHE A 29 6.58 -0.03 5.87
C PHE A 29 7.15 -1.20 6.69
N ALA A 30 6.32 -1.87 7.47
CA ALA A 30 6.76 -2.94 8.36
C ALA A 30 6.71 -4.34 7.71
N GLY A 31 6.35 -4.42 6.42
CA GLY A 31 6.29 -5.65 5.65
C GLY A 31 7.31 -5.65 4.50
N ASP A 32 7.36 -6.79 3.83
CA ASP A 32 8.10 -7.04 2.61
C ASP A 32 7.23 -7.93 1.68
N HIS A 33 7.83 -8.54 0.64
CA HIS A 33 7.09 -9.43 -0.27
C HIS A 33 6.32 -10.54 0.45
N ARG A 34 6.83 -11.04 1.59
CA ARG A 34 6.23 -12.14 2.38
C ARG A 34 4.87 -11.76 2.98
N ALA A 35 4.64 -10.48 3.24
CA ALA A 35 3.35 -10.00 3.75
C ALA A 35 2.18 -10.24 2.79
N TRP A 36 2.46 -10.57 1.54
CA TRP A 36 1.45 -10.87 0.52
C TRP A 36 1.24 -12.38 0.27
N GLU A 37 1.90 -13.26 1.00
CA GLU A 37 1.80 -14.71 0.81
C GLU A 37 0.36 -15.25 0.82
N PRO A 38 -0.55 -14.81 1.72
CA PRO A 38 -1.95 -15.26 1.67
C PRO A 38 -2.67 -14.85 0.38
N GLN A 39 -2.32 -13.70 -0.20
CA GLN A 39 -2.88 -13.21 -1.45
C GLN A 39 -2.26 -13.93 -2.65
N VAL A 40 -0.95 -14.11 -2.67
CA VAL A 40 -0.24 -14.83 -3.73
C VAL A 40 -0.75 -16.27 -3.86
N ARG A 41 -0.88 -17.01 -2.76
CA ARG A 41 -1.43 -18.38 -2.76
C ARG A 41 -2.85 -18.46 -3.31
N TYR A 42 -3.66 -17.45 -3.06
CA TYR A 42 -5.04 -17.40 -3.54
C TYR A 42 -5.11 -17.03 -5.02
N PHE A 43 -4.43 -15.94 -5.42
CA PHE A 43 -4.58 -15.35 -6.75
C PHE A 43 -3.71 -16.01 -7.82
N SER A 44 -2.55 -16.59 -7.50
CA SER A 44 -1.64 -17.21 -8.49
C SER A 44 -2.25 -18.37 -9.28
N ARG A 45 -3.38 -18.89 -8.82
CA ARG A 45 -4.17 -19.89 -9.53
C ARG A 45 -4.87 -19.37 -10.80
N ARG A 46 -5.01 -18.05 -10.93
CA ARG A 46 -5.78 -17.38 -12.00
C ARG A 46 -5.13 -16.13 -12.54
N TYR A 47 -4.18 -15.57 -11.82
CA TYR A 47 -3.49 -14.32 -12.10
C TYR A 47 -1.98 -14.52 -12.05
N ARG A 48 -1.24 -13.65 -12.72
CA ARG A 48 0.20 -13.53 -12.54
C ARG A 48 0.45 -12.59 -11.37
N CYS A 49 0.85 -13.14 -10.23
CA CYS A 49 1.11 -12.38 -9.01
C CYS A 49 2.58 -11.97 -8.94
N ILE A 50 2.83 -10.68 -8.86
CA ILE A 50 4.15 -10.08 -8.76
C ILE A 50 4.24 -9.38 -7.40
N THR A 51 5.18 -9.79 -6.57
CA THR A 51 5.55 -9.08 -5.34
C THR A 51 6.98 -8.55 -5.50
N TYR A 52 7.31 -7.49 -4.80
CA TYR A 52 8.69 -6.98 -4.77
C TYR A 52 8.98 -6.31 -3.43
N ASP A 53 10.25 -6.27 -3.08
CA ASP A 53 10.73 -5.50 -1.94
C ASP A 53 11.12 -4.11 -2.42
N ALA A 54 10.60 -3.10 -1.75
CA ALA A 54 10.95 -1.71 -2.04
C ALA A 54 12.45 -1.47 -1.78
N ARG A 55 13.00 -0.41 -2.37
CA ARG A 55 14.35 0.05 -2.03
C ARG A 55 14.49 0.24 -0.51
N GLY A 56 15.59 -0.22 0.04
CA GLY A 56 15.82 -0.21 1.49
C GLY A 56 15.37 -1.46 2.23
N TYR A 57 14.73 -2.40 1.56
CA TYR A 57 14.24 -3.67 2.13
C TYR A 57 15.00 -4.86 1.51
N PRO A 58 15.99 -5.44 2.22
CA PRO A 58 16.68 -6.62 1.72
C PRO A 58 15.72 -7.79 1.42
N PRO A 59 15.93 -8.54 0.31
CA PRO A 59 17.11 -8.57 -0.55
C PRO A 59 17.23 -7.45 -1.62
N SER A 60 16.29 -6.50 -1.69
CA SER A 60 16.47 -5.30 -2.50
C SER A 60 17.65 -4.47 -2.00
N GLU A 61 18.23 -3.69 -2.90
CA GLU A 61 19.33 -2.79 -2.58
C GLU A 61 18.91 -1.75 -1.52
N VAL A 62 19.84 -1.45 -0.62
CA VAL A 62 19.71 -0.41 0.40
C VAL A 62 20.61 0.77 0.00
N PRO A 63 20.13 1.72 -0.80
CA PRO A 63 20.92 2.91 -1.16
C PRO A 63 21.36 3.66 0.11
N ALA A 64 22.67 3.98 0.17
CA ALA A 64 23.26 4.69 1.30
C ALA A 64 22.83 6.18 1.35
N ASP A 65 22.50 6.76 0.18
CA ASP A 65 22.03 8.13 0.09
C ASP A 65 20.52 8.23 0.37
N GLY A 66 20.14 8.89 1.46
CA GLY A 66 18.75 9.09 1.87
C GLY A 66 17.91 9.88 0.86
N GLU A 67 18.52 10.69 0.00
CA GLU A 67 17.78 11.42 -1.05
C GLU A 67 17.26 10.50 -2.17
N ARG A 68 17.72 9.26 -2.22
CA ARG A 68 17.19 8.23 -3.12
C ARG A 68 15.85 7.63 -2.63
N TYR A 69 15.35 8.07 -1.46
CA TYR A 69 14.09 7.63 -0.88
C TYR A 69 13.07 8.77 -0.94
N SER A 70 11.99 8.57 -1.67
CA SER A 70 10.91 9.55 -1.74
C SER A 70 9.61 8.88 -2.18
N GLN A 71 8.47 9.56 -1.93
CA GLN A 71 7.17 9.10 -2.43
C GLN A 71 7.16 8.95 -3.97
N ASN A 72 7.87 9.81 -4.68
CA ASN A 72 7.99 9.70 -6.14
C ASN A 72 8.78 8.45 -6.54
N ARG A 73 9.86 8.11 -5.85
CA ARG A 73 10.63 6.88 -6.11
C ARG A 73 9.79 5.64 -5.80
N ALA A 74 9.05 5.62 -4.67
CA ALA A 74 8.17 4.51 -4.35
C ALA A 74 7.09 4.26 -5.44
N ARG A 75 6.56 5.33 -6.03
CA ARG A 75 5.66 5.26 -7.18
C ARG A 75 6.39 4.74 -8.45
N ASP A 76 7.58 5.28 -8.74
CA ASP A 76 8.33 4.95 -9.96
C ASP A 76 8.91 3.53 -9.91
N ASP A 77 9.17 3.00 -8.70
CA ASP A 77 9.57 1.61 -8.51
C ASP A 77 8.46 0.64 -8.98
N ILE A 78 7.17 0.97 -8.79
CA ILE A 78 6.06 0.18 -9.37
C ILE A 78 6.16 0.17 -10.89
N ARG A 79 6.41 1.33 -11.51
CA ARG A 79 6.61 1.43 -12.97
C ARG A 79 7.81 0.59 -13.42
N ALA A 80 8.94 0.66 -12.71
CA ALA A 80 10.13 -0.11 -13.03
C ALA A 80 9.90 -1.63 -12.97
N VAL A 81 9.09 -2.10 -12.02
CA VAL A 81 8.65 -3.51 -11.95
C VAL A 81 7.88 -3.89 -13.22
N LEU A 82 6.90 -3.06 -13.63
CA LEU A 82 6.12 -3.33 -14.85
C LEU A 82 7.00 -3.33 -16.10
N ASP A 83 7.91 -2.35 -16.23
CA ASP A 83 8.78 -2.21 -17.39
C ASP A 83 9.75 -3.38 -17.52
N ALA A 84 10.42 -3.76 -16.43
CA ALA A 84 11.38 -4.86 -16.41
C ALA A 84 10.74 -6.23 -16.73
N LEU A 85 9.48 -6.42 -16.36
CA LEU A 85 8.73 -7.66 -16.57
C LEU A 85 7.87 -7.63 -17.85
N SER A 86 8.02 -6.58 -18.69
CA SER A 86 7.26 -6.38 -19.92
C SER A 86 5.74 -6.43 -19.71
N VAL A 87 5.28 -5.87 -18.59
CA VAL A 87 3.88 -5.76 -18.22
C VAL A 87 3.35 -4.41 -18.67
N GLU A 88 2.43 -4.38 -19.62
CA GLU A 88 1.83 -3.15 -20.12
C GLU A 88 0.89 -2.53 -19.07
N THR A 89 -0.02 -3.33 -18.54
CA THR A 89 -0.99 -2.93 -17.51
C THR A 89 -1.16 -4.00 -16.44
N ALA A 90 -1.41 -3.58 -15.20
CA ALA A 90 -1.65 -4.50 -14.09
C ALA A 90 -2.70 -3.98 -13.11
N HIS A 91 -3.30 -4.86 -12.32
CA HIS A 91 -3.93 -4.49 -11.06
C HIS A 91 -2.82 -4.13 -10.07
N ILE A 92 -2.88 -2.96 -9.46
CA ILE A 92 -1.90 -2.52 -8.46
C ILE A 92 -2.56 -2.54 -7.09
N VAL A 93 -2.03 -3.33 -6.18
CA VAL A 93 -2.56 -3.52 -4.82
C VAL A 93 -1.52 -3.04 -3.83
N GLY A 94 -1.82 -2.01 -3.07
CA GLY A 94 -0.87 -1.50 -2.07
C GLY A 94 -1.50 -1.34 -0.70
N LEU A 95 -0.73 -1.67 0.33
CA LEU A 95 -1.10 -1.46 1.73
C LEU A 95 -0.25 -0.34 2.34
N SER A 96 -0.87 0.58 3.07
CA SER A 96 -0.18 1.63 3.84
C SER A 96 0.78 2.48 2.99
N MET A 97 2.07 2.39 3.21
CA MET A 97 3.11 3.00 2.36
C MET A 97 2.92 2.59 0.89
N GLY A 98 2.65 1.32 0.64
CA GLY A 98 2.32 0.80 -0.68
C GLY A 98 1.00 1.35 -1.22
N GLY A 99 0.02 1.59 -0.35
CA GLY A 99 -1.25 2.25 -0.71
C GLY A 99 -1.05 3.70 -1.18
N PHE A 100 -0.18 4.45 -0.50
CA PHE A 100 0.23 5.79 -0.97
C PHE A 100 0.96 5.71 -2.31
N ALA A 101 1.87 4.75 -2.49
CA ALA A 101 2.57 4.56 -3.77
C ALA A 101 1.58 4.21 -4.89
N THR A 102 0.60 3.36 -4.62
CA THR A 102 -0.48 2.97 -5.53
C THR A 102 -1.35 4.16 -5.94
N LEU A 103 -1.75 5.01 -5.00
CA LEU A 103 -2.48 6.24 -5.29
C LEU A 103 -1.67 7.17 -6.21
N HIS A 104 -0.40 7.41 -5.86
CA HIS A 104 0.50 8.23 -6.67
C HIS A 104 0.74 7.65 -8.06
N PHE A 105 0.80 6.33 -8.17
CA PHE A 105 0.88 5.64 -9.45
C PHE A 105 -0.37 5.90 -10.31
N GLY A 106 -1.55 5.85 -9.71
CA GLY A 106 -2.83 6.03 -10.40
C GLY A 106 -2.97 7.36 -11.11
N PHE A 107 -2.60 8.48 -10.49
CA PHE A 107 -2.69 9.79 -11.14
C PHE A 107 -1.46 10.14 -12.01
N THR A 108 -0.33 9.44 -11.83
CA THR A 108 0.88 9.69 -12.62
C THR A 108 0.95 8.83 -13.87
N TYR A 109 0.56 7.57 -13.77
CA TYR A 109 0.61 6.57 -14.83
C TYR A 109 -0.76 5.93 -15.12
N PRO A 110 -1.83 6.71 -15.39
CA PRO A 110 -3.20 6.21 -15.46
C PRO A 110 -3.41 5.11 -16.49
N ARG A 111 -2.59 5.10 -17.57
CA ARG A 111 -2.68 4.07 -18.62
C ARG A 111 -1.98 2.75 -18.25
N ARG A 112 -1.19 2.72 -17.18
CA ARG A 112 -0.48 1.53 -16.70
C ARG A 112 -1.26 0.77 -15.61
N ALA A 113 -2.28 1.42 -15.03
CA ALA A 113 -3.15 0.83 -14.03
C ALA A 113 -4.39 0.21 -14.68
N ARG A 114 -4.50 -1.12 -14.65
CA ARG A 114 -5.75 -1.82 -14.97
C ARG A 114 -6.80 -1.55 -13.90
N SER A 115 -6.39 -1.58 -12.63
CA SER A 115 -7.14 -1.10 -11.48
C SER A 115 -6.19 -0.77 -10.32
N LEU A 116 -6.71 -0.08 -9.31
CA LEU A 116 -6.00 0.29 -8.09
C LEU A 116 -6.72 -0.25 -6.87
N VAL A 117 -5.99 -0.89 -5.96
CA VAL A 117 -6.46 -1.20 -4.61
C VAL A 117 -5.60 -0.42 -3.63
N ILE A 118 -6.22 0.51 -2.92
CA ILE A 118 -5.55 1.43 -1.99
C ILE A 118 -6.02 1.06 -0.59
N ALA A 119 -5.20 0.27 0.10
CA ALA A 119 -5.52 -0.26 1.42
C ALA A 119 -4.74 0.49 2.52
N GLY A 120 -5.37 0.82 3.65
CA GLY A 120 -4.73 1.40 4.83
C GLY A 120 -3.91 2.68 4.57
N ALA A 121 -4.30 3.51 3.58
CA ALA A 121 -3.55 4.71 3.24
C ALA A 121 -4.16 5.94 3.91
N GLY A 122 -3.50 6.46 4.94
CA GLY A 122 -4.06 7.64 5.64
C GLY A 122 -3.18 8.21 6.75
N TYR A 123 -2.36 7.38 7.39
CA TYR A 123 -1.58 7.82 8.55
C TYR A 123 -0.71 9.04 8.23
N GLY A 124 -0.83 10.08 9.06
CA GLY A 124 -0.15 11.35 8.85
C GLY A 124 -0.72 12.24 7.72
N ALA A 125 -1.89 11.90 7.16
CA ALA A 125 -2.49 12.70 6.09
C ALA A 125 -3.27 13.91 6.61
N ALA A 126 -3.88 13.85 7.80
CA ALA A 126 -4.68 14.93 8.36
C ALA A 126 -3.84 16.23 8.49
N PRO A 127 -4.33 17.38 7.98
CA PRO A 127 -3.53 18.62 7.94
C PRO A 127 -3.05 19.10 9.31
N ASP A 128 -3.90 18.98 10.32
CA ASP A 128 -3.60 19.36 11.71
C ASP A 128 -2.63 18.39 12.41
N LYS A 129 -2.43 17.19 11.85
CA LYS A 129 -1.50 16.16 12.37
C LYS A 129 -0.18 16.07 11.61
N ARG A 130 0.03 16.89 10.58
CA ARG A 130 1.24 16.82 9.74
C ARG A 130 2.54 17.04 10.51
N ALA A 131 2.59 18.05 11.37
CA ALA A 131 3.78 18.36 12.17
C ALA A 131 4.06 17.21 13.15
N GLN A 132 3.05 16.78 13.89
CA GLN A 132 3.16 15.64 14.81
C GLN A 132 3.67 14.38 14.08
N PHE A 133 3.08 14.05 12.93
CA PHE A 133 3.50 12.89 12.14
C PHE A 133 4.96 13.00 11.68
N ALA A 134 5.41 14.19 11.29
CA ALA A 134 6.80 14.39 10.88
C ALA A 134 7.79 14.15 12.05
N GLU A 135 7.42 14.56 13.26
CA GLU A 135 8.19 14.30 14.48
C GLU A 135 8.18 12.82 14.84
N GLU A 136 7.02 12.16 14.77
CA GLU A 136 6.88 10.72 15.00
C GLU A 136 7.71 9.89 14.02
N ALA A 137 7.71 10.26 12.73
CA ALA A 137 8.51 9.57 11.72
C ALA A 137 10.01 9.72 11.97
N GLU A 138 10.46 10.91 12.39
CA GLU A 138 11.86 11.13 12.77
C GLU A 138 12.24 10.36 14.03
N ALA A 139 11.39 10.38 15.06
CA ALA A 139 11.60 9.65 16.29
C ALA A 139 11.64 8.14 16.05
N ALA A 140 10.77 7.62 15.17
CA ALA A 140 10.78 6.22 14.76
C ALA A 140 12.08 5.87 14.02
N ALA A 141 12.53 6.70 13.07
CA ALA A 141 13.80 6.49 12.37
C ALA A 141 14.97 6.40 13.36
N SER A 142 15.04 7.32 14.31
CA SER A 142 16.08 7.32 15.36
C SER A 142 16.02 6.09 16.26
N LYS A 143 14.82 5.57 16.56
CA LYS A 143 14.66 4.32 17.32
C LYS A 143 15.20 3.12 16.56
N PHE A 144 14.93 3.00 15.25
CA PHE A 144 15.50 1.93 14.43
C PHE A 144 17.03 2.02 14.36
N GLU A 145 17.59 3.22 14.23
CA GLU A 145 19.04 3.45 14.28
C GLU A 145 19.66 3.08 15.63
N ALA A 146 18.94 3.31 16.73
CA ALA A 146 19.40 2.96 18.07
C ALA A 146 19.34 1.45 18.38
N GLY A 147 18.47 0.69 17.71
CA GLY A 147 18.37 -0.75 17.89
C GLY A 147 17.16 -1.38 17.23
N MET A 148 17.40 -2.10 16.12
CA MET A 148 16.36 -2.73 15.29
C MET A 148 15.42 -3.61 16.11
N ALA A 149 15.93 -4.56 16.90
CA ALA A 149 15.10 -5.53 17.61
C ALA A 149 14.07 -4.86 18.56
N LYS A 150 14.53 -3.82 19.31
CA LYS A 150 13.62 -3.10 20.21
C LYS A 150 12.61 -2.26 19.43
N ALA A 151 13.06 -1.55 18.40
CA ALA A 151 12.19 -0.70 17.60
C ALA A 151 11.11 -1.52 16.86
N ALA A 152 11.48 -2.69 16.32
CA ALA A 152 10.57 -3.63 15.69
C ALA A 152 9.52 -4.18 16.68
N ALA A 153 9.95 -4.57 17.88
CA ALA A 153 9.04 -5.04 18.92
C ALA A 153 8.05 -3.95 19.35
N ASP A 154 8.54 -2.73 19.59
CA ASP A 154 7.69 -1.58 19.94
C ASP A 154 6.69 -1.26 18.81
N TYR A 155 7.12 -1.34 17.55
CA TYR A 155 6.26 -1.11 16.37
C TYR A 155 5.17 -2.19 16.24
N ALA A 156 5.54 -3.45 16.42
CA ALA A 156 4.61 -4.57 16.33
C ALA A 156 3.53 -4.56 17.45
N LEU A 157 3.81 -3.89 18.56
CA LEU A 157 2.86 -3.67 19.66
C LEU A 157 2.04 -2.37 19.51
N GLY A 158 2.21 -1.65 18.39
CA GLY A 158 1.50 -0.41 18.15
C GLY A 158 -0.02 -0.59 18.06
N PRO A 159 -0.81 0.48 18.31
CA PRO A 159 -2.27 0.40 18.43
C PRO A 159 -2.94 -0.14 17.16
N THR A 160 -2.35 0.09 16.00
CA THR A 160 -2.88 -0.40 14.71
C THR A 160 -2.66 -1.90 14.47
N ARG A 161 -1.97 -2.60 15.38
CA ARG A 161 -1.65 -4.05 15.30
C ARG A 161 -2.41 -4.89 16.33
N VAL A 162 -3.22 -4.26 17.18
CA VAL A 162 -3.93 -4.94 18.27
C VAL A 162 -4.86 -6.05 17.75
N GLN A 163 -5.61 -5.76 16.70
CA GLN A 163 -6.50 -6.76 16.10
C GLN A 163 -5.72 -7.92 15.49
N PHE A 164 -4.61 -7.66 14.81
CA PHE A 164 -3.75 -8.71 14.27
C PHE A 164 -3.21 -9.61 15.38
N GLN A 165 -2.65 -9.03 16.45
CA GLN A 165 -2.15 -9.79 17.59
C GLN A 165 -3.23 -10.65 18.25
N THR A 166 -4.45 -10.11 18.35
CA THR A 166 -5.58 -10.80 19.01
C THR A 166 -6.12 -11.95 18.16
N LYS A 167 -6.29 -11.76 16.86
CA LYS A 167 -6.92 -12.73 15.97
C LYS A 167 -5.98 -13.83 15.52
N ASP A 168 -4.74 -13.48 15.20
CA ASP A 168 -3.70 -14.40 14.75
C ASP A 168 -2.37 -14.12 15.48
N PRO A 169 -2.22 -14.56 16.74
CA PRO A 169 -0.99 -14.36 17.51
C PRO A 169 0.24 -14.97 16.85
N ARG A 170 0.05 -16.05 16.07
CA ARG A 170 1.16 -16.71 15.35
C ARG A 170 1.60 -15.87 14.15
N GLY A 171 0.68 -15.49 13.30
CA GLY A 171 0.98 -14.62 12.15
C GLY A 171 1.50 -13.25 12.58
N TRP A 172 0.97 -12.68 13.68
CA TRP A 172 1.51 -11.47 14.27
C TRP A 172 2.97 -11.64 14.72
N LYS A 173 3.30 -12.80 15.34
CA LYS A 173 4.68 -13.08 15.74
C LYS A 173 5.60 -13.23 14.53
N GLU A 174 5.18 -13.93 13.50
CA GLU A 174 5.91 -14.05 12.23
C GLU A 174 6.17 -12.66 11.62
N PHE A 175 5.18 -11.79 11.60
CA PHE A 175 5.32 -10.39 11.17
C PHE A 175 6.35 -9.62 12.03
N ALA A 176 6.28 -9.75 13.35
CA ALA A 176 7.20 -9.07 14.27
C ALA A 176 8.65 -9.56 14.09
N ASP A 177 8.85 -10.87 13.91
CA ASP A 177 10.16 -11.47 13.66
C ASP A 177 10.73 -10.98 12.30
N GLN A 178 9.94 -11.00 11.23
CA GLN A 178 10.34 -10.53 9.90
C GLN A 178 10.73 -9.04 9.90
N LEU A 179 10.03 -8.20 10.66
CA LEU A 179 10.41 -6.79 10.80
C LEU A 179 11.82 -6.60 11.38
N THR A 180 12.29 -7.52 12.24
CA THR A 180 13.65 -7.46 12.79
C THR A 180 14.74 -7.73 11.75
N GLU A 181 14.39 -8.35 10.62
CA GLU A 181 15.31 -8.68 9.52
C GLU A 181 15.52 -7.49 8.56
N HIS A 182 14.71 -6.45 8.68
CA HIS A 182 14.82 -5.26 7.82
C HIS A 182 16.14 -4.52 8.06
N SER A 183 16.57 -3.76 7.05
CA SER A 183 17.75 -2.90 7.15
C SER A 183 17.51 -1.71 8.08
N VAL A 184 18.39 -1.47 9.04
CA VAL A 184 18.36 -0.27 9.88
C VAL A 184 18.39 1.00 9.04
N ALA A 185 19.36 1.09 8.12
CA ALA A 185 19.51 2.26 7.23
C ALA A 185 18.30 2.41 6.30
N GLY A 186 17.85 1.28 5.70
CA GLY A 186 16.67 1.28 4.83
C GLY A 186 15.41 1.74 5.53
N SER A 187 15.14 1.26 6.75
CA SER A 187 14.00 1.67 7.56
C SER A 187 14.07 3.16 7.91
N ALA A 188 15.22 3.66 8.36
CA ALA A 188 15.41 5.06 8.71
C ALA A 188 15.24 5.99 7.49
N HIS A 189 15.85 5.64 6.35
CA HIS A 189 15.71 6.41 5.10
C HIS A 189 14.28 6.39 4.56
N THR A 190 13.57 5.27 4.66
CA THR A 190 12.16 5.17 4.26
C THR A 190 11.27 6.06 5.13
N LEU A 191 11.47 6.06 6.44
CA LEU A 191 10.72 6.93 7.35
C LEU A 191 10.95 8.42 7.04
N ARG A 192 12.20 8.82 6.83
CA ARG A 192 12.56 10.22 6.55
C ARG A 192 12.20 10.65 5.13
N GLY A 193 12.56 9.84 4.13
CA GLY A 193 12.44 10.19 2.71
C GLY A 193 11.05 9.97 2.15
N VAL A 194 10.42 8.81 2.46
CA VAL A 194 9.12 8.45 1.92
C VAL A 194 7.99 8.96 2.83
N GLN A 195 7.98 8.58 4.12
CA GLN A 195 6.82 8.86 4.96
C GLN A 195 6.78 10.31 5.45
N LYS A 196 7.85 10.80 6.07
CA LYS A 196 7.92 12.16 6.63
C LYS A 196 7.70 13.24 5.56
N ARG A 197 8.31 13.05 4.37
CA ARG A 197 8.32 14.06 3.28
C ARG A 197 7.13 13.92 2.32
N ARG A 198 6.33 12.84 2.37
CA ARG A 198 5.20 12.68 1.45
C ARG A 198 4.16 13.79 1.64
N PRO A 199 3.51 14.24 0.55
CA PRO A 199 2.42 15.21 0.65
C PRO A 199 1.23 14.63 1.40
N SER A 200 0.44 15.51 2.03
CA SER A 200 -0.85 15.12 2.60
C SER A 200 -1.81 14.64 1.50
N LEU A 201 -2.65 13.66 1.80
CA LEU A 201 -3.73 13.26 0.90
C LEU A 201 -4.73 14.40 0.68
N PHE A 202 -4.89 15.28 1.65
CA PHE A 202 -5.76 16.47 1.54
C PHE A 202 -5.22 17.51 0.56
N ASP A 203 -3.88 17.54 0.32
CA ASP A 203 -3.25 18.40 -0.68
C ASP A 203 -3.34 17.80 -2.10
N LEU A 204 -3.73 16.53 -2.23
CA LEU A 204 -3.79 15.80 -3.49
C LEU A 204 -5.21 15.69 -4.07
N THR A 205 -6.18 16.37 -3.51
CA THR A 205 -7.60 16.26 -3.88
C THR A 205 -7.86 16.45 -5.36
N GLU A 206 -7.22 17.45 -5.98
CA GLU A 206 -7.38 17.71 -7.42
C GLU A 206 -6.72 16.60 -8.27
N LYS A 207 -5.55 16.08 -7.84
CA LYS A 207 -4.91 14.96 -8.53
C LYS A 207 -5.74 13.68 -8.44
N MET A 208 -6.44 13.45 -7.33
CA MET A 208 -7.33 12.29 -7.19
C MET A 208 -8.47 12.32 -8.21
N THR A 209 -8.96 13.50 -8.61
CA THR A 209 -10.03 13.60 -9.62
C THR A 209 -9.58 13.16 -11.01
N THR A 210 -8.28 13.11 -11.27
CA THR A 210 -7.73 12.67 -12.56
C THR A 210 -7.59 11.15 -12.68
N ILE A 211 -7.82 10.41 -11.59
CA ILE A 211 -7.77 8.94 -11.60
C ILE A 211 -8.99 8.40 -12.35
N THR A 212 -8.73 7.72 -13.46
CA THR A 212 -9.76 7.08 -14.31
C THR A 212 -9.79 5.57 -14.14
N ALA A 213 -8.74 4.97 -13.60
CA ALA A 213 -8.69 3.53 -13.35
C ALA A 213 -9.73 3.11 -12.30
N PRO A 214 -10.41 1.97 -12.48
CA PRO A 214 -11.22 1.35 -11.43
C PRO A 214 -10.47 1.31 -10.11
N THR A 215 -11.08 1.77 -9.03
CA THR A 215 -10.40 1.91 -7.75
C THR A 215 -11.20 1.29 -6.61
N LEU A 216 -10.55 0.45 -5.80
CA LEU A 216 -11.08 -0.05 -4.53
C LEU A 216 -10.25 0.52 -3.38
N ILE A 217 -10.91 1.22 -2.47
CA ILE A 217 -10.31 1.73 -1.24
C ILE A 217 -10.71 0.79 -0.12
N MET A 218 -9.74 0.37 0.72
CA MET A 218 -9.98 -0.54 1.83
C MET A 218 -9.31 -0.05 3.11
N THR A 219 -9.99 -0.21 4.25
CA THR A 219 -9.42 0.10 5.57
C THR A 219 -10.11 -0.75 6.64
N GLY A 220 -9.44 -0.97 7.77
CA GLY A 220 -10.08 -1.50 8.96
C GLY A 220 -10.87 -0.41 9.69
N ASP A 221 -11.92 -0.79 10.41
CA ASP A 221 -12.72 0.16 11.21
C ASP A 221 -12.00 0.65 12.47
N GLU A 222 -10.95 -0.06 12.89
CA GLU A 222 -10.04 0.33 13.98
C GLU A 222 -8.73 0.96 13.48
N ASP A 223 -8.55 1.12 12.18
CA ASP A 223 -7.44 1.90 11.61
C ASP A 223 -7.80 3.39 11.54
N TRP A 224 -8.03 3.99 12.71
CA TRP A 224 -8.55 5.34 12.88
C TRP A 224 -7.87 6.41 12.01
N PRO A 225 -6.52 6.42 11.86
CA PRO A 225 -5.86 7.43 11.03
C PRO A 225 -6.18 7.31 9.54
N CYS A 226 -6.72 6.17 9.09
CA CYS A 226 -7.00 5.90 7.68
C CYS A 226 -8.49 6.07 7.30
N LEU A 227 -9.41 6.15 8.26
CA LEU A 227 -10.86 6.23 7.99
C LEU A 227 -11.25 7.50 7.23
N GLU A 228 -10.90 8.67 7.76
CA GLU A 228 -11.22 9.95 7.12
C GLU A 228 -10.52 10.11 5.75
N PRO A 229 -9.22 9.80 5.60
CA PRO A 229 -8.57 9.74 4.29
C PRO A 229 -9.22 8.77 3.30
N ALA A 230 -9.70 7.61 3.76
CA ALA A 230 -10.44 6.67 2.90
C ALA A 230 -11.75 7.27 2.38
N LEU A 231 -12.51 7.95 3.23
CA LEU A 231 -13.70 8.69 2.84
C LEU A 231 -13.38 9.84 1.86
N LEU A 232 -12.28 10.57 2.09
CA LEU A 232 -11.81 11.62 1.19
C LEU A 232 -11.51 11.05 -0.21
N MET A 233 -10.71 9.99 -0.31
CA MET A 233 -10.40 9.34 -1.57
C MET A 233 -11.67 8.83 -2.26
N LYS A 234 -12.59 8.20 -1.50
CA LYS A 234 -13.89 7.76 -2.03
C LYS A 234 -14.71 8.91 -2.63
N ARG A 235 -14.67 10.07 -2.03
CA ARG A 235 -15.39 11.26 -2.53
C ARG A 235 -14.74 11.82 -3.79
N ARG A 236 -13.41 11.85 -3.86
CA ARG A 236 -12.64 12.52 -4.93
C ARG A 236 -12.42 11.65 -6.17
N ILE A 237 -12.30 10.34 -6.02
CA ILE A 237 -12.06 9.42 -7.13
C ILE A 237 -13.43 8.92 -7.66
N ALA A 238 -13.78 9.30 -8.87
CA ALA A 238 -15.09 8.98 -9.45
C ALA A 238 -15.34 7.47 -9.64
N THR A 239 -14.28 6.71 -9.88
CA THR A 239 -14.29 5.25 -10.05
C THR A 239 -14.22 4.47 -8.74
N ALA A 240 -14.07 5.14 -7.58
CA ALA A 240 -13.79 4.45 -6.33
C ALA A 240 -15.03 3.80 -5.69
N ALA A 241 -14.84 2.58 -5.17
CA ALA A 241 -15.65 2.00 -4.11
C ALA A 241 -14.87 1.99 -2.79
N LEU A 242 -15.56 1.86 -1.66
CA LEU A 242 -14.98 1.82 -0.32
C LEU A 242 -15.46 0.59 0.42
N VAL A 243 -14.52 -0.13 1.01
CA VAL A 243 -14.75 -1.20 1.98
C VAL A 243 -14.14 -0.79 3.31
N VAL A 244 -14.94 -0.80 4.35
CA VAL A 244 -14.46 -0.70 5.74
C VAL A 244 -14.65 -2.08 6.36
N MET A 245 -13.54 -2.74 6.68
CA MET A 245 -13.54 -4.10 7.24
C MET A 245 -13.83 -4.03 8.74
N PRO A 246 -14.87 -4.72 9.22
CA PRO A 246 -15.27 -4.64 10.62
C PRO A 246 -14.26 -5.35 11.53
N ASN A 247 -14.04 -4.76 12.70
CA ASN A 247 -13.19 -5.33 13.73
C ASN A 247 -11.77 -5.62 13.24
N ALA A 248 -11.22 -4.74 12.39
CA ALA A 248 -9.92 -4.89 11.75
C ALA A 248 -9.07 -3.63 11.93
N GLY A 249 -7.78 -3.84 12.15
CA GLY A 249 -6.77 -2.79 12.26
C GLY A 249 -6.16 -2.44 10.92
N HIS A 250 -4.83 -2.34 10.89
CA HIS A 250 -4.09 -1.82 9.74
C HIS A 250 -3.68 -2.89 8.73
N ALA A 251 -3.25 -4.07 9.19
CA ALA A 251 -2.76 -5.14 8.33
C ALA A 251 -3.91 -6.03 7.83
N ILE A 252 -4.93 -5.41 7.25
CA ILE A 252 -6.19 -6.08 6.88
C ILE A 252 -6.02 -7.28 5.94
N ASN A 253 -4.95 -7.31 5.15
CA ASN A 253 -4.60 -8.45 4.28
C ASN A 253 -4.09 -9.66 5.06
N LEU A 254 -3.53 -9.46 6.24
CA LEU A 254 -3.04 -10.50 7.16
C LEU A 254 -4.06 -10.81 8.26
N GLU A 255 -4.76 -9.80 8.76
CA GLU A 255 -5.76 -9.94 9.83
C GLU A 255 -7.02 -10.70 9.35
N GLU A 256 -7.46 -10.41 8.14
CA GLU A 256 -8.67 -10.98 7.54
C GLU A 256 -8.41 -11.43 6.10
N PRO A 257 -7.45 -12.34 5.86
CA PRO A 257 -7.01 -12.68 4.51
C PRO A 257 -8.13 -13.24 3.62
N ALA A 258 -9.07 -13.98 4.19
CA ALA A 258 -10.20 -14.54 3.43
C ALA A 258 -11.14 -13.44 2.92
N ALA A 259 -11.54 -12.51 3.79
CA ALA A 259 -12.42 -11.40 3.45
C ALA A 259 -11.72 -10.42 2.50
N PHE A 260 -10.45 -10.10 2.75
CA PHE A 260 -9.64 -9.27 1.88
C PHE A 260 -9.55 -9.86 0.46
N ASN A 261 -9.21 -11.15 0.34
CA ASN A 261 -9.14 -11.86 -0.93
C ASN A 261 -10.49 -11.89 -1.66
N GLN A 262 -11.59 -12.07 -0.95
CA GLN A 262 -12.93 -12.08 -1.55
C GLN A 262 -13.26 -10.71 -2.16
N HIS A 263 -13.04 -9.62 -1.43
CA HIS A 263 -13.26 -8.25 -1.96
C HIS A 263 -12.40 -7.97 -3.19
N LEU A 264 -11.14 -8.41 -3.19
CA LEU A 264 -10.28 -8.27 -4.36
C LEU A 264 -10.77 -9.10 -5.54
N ALA A 265 -11.17 -10.36 -5.30
CA ALA A 265 -11.66 -11.27 -6.35
C ALA A 265 -12.90 -10.72 -7.05
N ASP A 266 -13.88 -10.23 -6.28
CA ASP A 266 -15.10 -9.63 -6.81
C ASP A 266 -14.79 -8.33 -7.59
N PHE A 267 -13.89 -7.52 -7.06
CA PHE A 267 -13.44 -6.30 -7.70
C PHE A 267 -12.73 -6.58 -9.04
N PHE A 268 -11.72 -7.45 -9.03
CA PHE A 268 -10.98 -7.80 -10.24
C PHE A 268 -11.89 -8.42 -11.28
N HIS A 269 -12.79 -9.32 -10.88
CA HIS A 269 -13.75 -9.90 -11.81
C HIS A 269 -14.59 -8.79 -12.47
N ALA A 270 -15.16 -7.87 -11.71
CA ALA A 270 -15.97 -6.78 -12.26
C ALA A 270 -15.16 -5.88 -13.22
N VAL A 271 -13.89 -5.63 -12.92
CA VAL A 271 -12.98 -4.88 -13.80
C VAL A 271 -12.69 -5.66 -15.08
N ASP A 272 -12.36 -6.94 -14.95
CA ASP A 272 -11.91 -7.77 -16.07
C ASP A 272 -13.00 -8.03 -17.10
N VAL A 273 -14.25 -8.12 -16.66
CA VAL A 273 -15.42 -8.23 -17.57
C VAL A 273 -15.99 -6.88 -18.01
N GLY A 274 -15.35 -5.74 -17.66
CA GLY A 274 -15.80 -4.39 -18.03
C GLY A 274 -17.09 -3.93 -17.34
N ALA A 275 -17.44 -4.55 -16.22
CA ALA A 275 -18.66 -4.21 -15.47
C ALA A 275 -18.45 -3.09 -14.43
N TRP A 276 -17.20 -2.74 -14.09
CA TRP A 276 -16.92 -1.67 -13.15
C TRP A 276 -17.16 -0.30 -13.82
N ARG A 277 -17.97 0.55 -13.19
CA ARG A 277 -18.40 1.82 -13.75
C ARG A 277 -18.09 2.98 -12.82
N ASN A 278 -18.01 4.18 -13.39
CA ASN A 278 -17.97 5.41 -12.61
C ASN A 278 -19.24 5.52 -11.76
N ARG A 279 -19.08 6.11 -10.59
CA ARG A 279 -20.21 6.42 -9.70
C ARG A 279 -21.14 7.41 -10.39
N ASP A 280 -22.44 7.12 -10.35
CA ASP A 280 -23.47 8.06 -10.82
C ASP A 280 -23.41 9.33 -9.95
N PRO A 281 -23.30 10.53 -10.56
CA PRO A 281 -23.27 11.79 -9.80
C PRO A 281 -24.48 12.00 -8.89
N ARG A 282 -25.63 11.40 -9.19
CA ARG A 282 -26.83 11.45 -8.34
C ARG A 282 -26.59 10.82 -6.97
N ALA A 283 -25.75 9.80 -6.90
CA ALA A 283 -25.39 9.14 -5.65
C ALA A 283 -24.49 9.98 -4.72
N MET A 284 -24.05 11.16 -5.19
CA MET A 284 -23.24 12.11 -4.41
C MET A 284 -24.07 13.24 -3.77
N LYS A 285 -25.35 13.31 -4.11
CA LYS A 285 -26.24 14.33 -3.54
C LYS A 285 -26.60 13.97 -2.10
N ASP A 286 -26.54 14.94 -1.23
CA ASP A 286 -26.99 14.84 0.16
C ASP A 286 -28.51 15.13 0.25
N THR A 287 -29.29 14.28 -0.42
CA THR A 287 -30.75 14.37 -0.44
C THR A 287 -31.39 13.01 -0.68
N ILE A 288 -32.53 12.77 -0.09
CA ILE A 288 -33.35 11.57 -0.31
C ILE A 288 -34.27 11.71 -1.54
N LEU A 289 -34.45 12.92 -2.07
CA LEU A 289 -35.29 13.19 -3.22
C LEU A 289 -34.43 13.39 -4.48
N GLY A 290 -34.84 12.81 -5.58
CA GLY A 290 -34.14 12.82 -6.88
C GLY A 290 -34.15 14.16 -7.64
N ARG A 291 -34.23 15.29 -6.95
CA ARG A 291 -34.24 16.64 -7.55
C ARG A 291 -32.84 17.24 -7.63
#